data_c7dde58226f4148af8a8bb2e984b26bf
#
_entry.id   c7dde58226f4148af8a8bb2e984b26bf
#
_cell.length_a   1.000
_cell.length_b   1.000
_cell.length_c   1.000
_cell.angle_alpha   90.00
_cell.angle_beta   90.00
_cell.angle_gamma   90.00
#
_symmetry.space_group_name_H-M   'P 1'
#
loop_
_entity.id
_entity.type
_entity.pdbx_description
1 polymer ?
#
loop_
_entity_poly.entity_id
_entity_poly.type
_entity_poly.pdbx_seq_one_letter_code
_entity_poly.pdbx_strand_id
1 'polypeptide(L)'
;MKLVAARARLVRLQFARPVRTARGDFAERETVLLELRDADGVPGFGEAAPWPGFGTETAEEAGALLLAAERLLCGPELEAGSWTRELDVHLSGAPAARAAVQGALWDLAARRAGRPLADQLAARAGAMHGEVLRRVPTSALLVAREPGALREEAAGARESGHRAVKMKLGAAALHEDVARARAVREGLGPAVRLRGDANGAWSRRDARAALEALAGLGFDYVEQPLAADDFEGFVELHRLAPVRIAADESVASETGALRLLSTGAVDVMVLKPATLGGPVRALEIAAQARQAGIEVVFSHTFESAVGARHVLHCAAAWGDPAAVHGLCTEALFASDVAAPVTCPGGLAEISDAPGLGITP
;
A
#
# COMPACT_ATOMS: atom_id res chain seq x y z
N MET A 1 -12.47 -13.13 -23.50
CA MET A 1 -12.56 -11.65 -23.52
C MET A 1 -11.59 -11.13 -24.56
N LYS A 2 -12.03 -10.34 -25.51
CA LYS A 2 -11.19 -9.77 -26.56
C LYS A 2 -11.01 -8.29 -26.27
N LEU A 3 -9.77 -7.86 -26.00
CA LEU A 3 -9.44 -6.44 -25.83
C LEU A 3 -9.28 -5.80 -27.21
N VAL A 4 -9.81 -4.59 -27.36
CA VAL A 4 -9.77 -3.81 -28.60
C VAL A 4 -9.01 -2.48 -28.44
N ALA A 5 -8.74 -2.05 -27.23
CA ALA A 5 -7.93 -0.88 -26.95
C ALA A 5 -7.19 -0.98 -25.60
N ALA A 6 -5.97 -0.44 -25.58
CA ALA A 6 -5.21 -0.16 -24.38
C ALA A 6 -4.65 1.26 -24.48
N ARG A 7 -4.95 2.11 -23.52
CA ARG A 7 -4.53 3.52 -23.51
C ARG A 7 -3.79 3.84 -22.24
N ALA A 8 -2.53 4.24 -22.36
CA ALA A 8 -1.72 4.70 -21.25
C ALA A 8 -1.64 6.24 -21.26
N ARG A 9 -1.82 6.86 -20.09
CA ARG A 9 -1.78 8.31 -19.90
C ARG A 9 -0.96 8.67 -18.68
N LEU A 10 0.09 9.47 -18.86
CA LEU A 10 0.84 10.07 -17.75
C LEU A 10 -0.06 11.07 -16.99
N VAL A 11 -0.04 10.99 -15.69
CA VAL A 11 -0.74 11.90 -14.77
C VAL A 11 0.25 12.47 -13.77
N ARG A 12 0.13 13.77 -13.50
CA ARG A 12 0.85 14.48 -12.45
C ARG A 12 -0.13 14.92 -11.38
N LEU A 13 0.07 14.40 -10.18
CA LEU A 13 -0.74 14.71 -9.02
C LEU A 13 0.05 15.67 -8.12
N GLN A 14 -0.46 16.89 -7.95
CA GLN A 14 0.15 17.87 -7.06
C GLN A 14 -0.33 17.63 -5.63
N PHE A 15 0.58 17.56 -4.68
CA PHE A 15 0.20 17.56 -3.27
C PHE A 15 -0.32 18.95 -2.86
N ALA A 16 -1.39 19.01 -2.08
CA ALA A 16 -1.91 20.25 -1.50
C ALA A 16 -0.87 20.95 -0.60
N ARG A 17 0.00 20.18 0.01
CA ARG A 17 1.20 20.61 0.73
C ARG A 17 2.30 19.56 0.51
N PRO A 18 3.59 19.96 0.40
CA PRO A 18 4.66 19.00 0.23
C PRO A 18 4.66 17.92 1.31
N VAL A 19 4.72 16.66 0.89
CA VAL A 19 4.83 15.52 1.81
C VAL A 19 6.30 15.31 2.12
N ARG A 20 6.65 15.30 3.41
CA ARG A 20 8.01 15.12 3.90
C ARG A 20 8.21 13.75 4.47
N THR A 21 9.26 13.10 4.02
CA THR A 21 9.68 11.77 4.51
C THR A 21 11.17 11.79 4.85
N ALA A 22 11.68 10.72 5.46
CA ALA A 22 13.11 10.57 5.67
C ALA A 22 13.92 10.54 4.35
N ARG A 23 13.23 10.34 3.20
CA ARG A 23 13.84 10.27 1.84
C ARG A 23 13.75 11.59 1.07
N GLY A 24 13.15 12.64 1.64
CA GLY A 24 13.01 13.96 1.03
C GLY A 24 11.60 14.52 1.04
N ASP A 25 11.49 15.70 0.45
CA ASP A 25 10.23 16.43 0.30
C ASP A 25 9.67 16.20 -1.12
N PHE A 26 8.40 15.81 -1.21
CA PHE A 26 7.70 15.54 -2.46
C PHE A 26 6.58 16.55 -2.64
N ALA A 27 6.62 17.31 -3.75
CA ALA A 27 5.58 18.28 -4.12
C ALA A 27 4.56 17.69 -5.11
N GLU A 28 4.95 16.65 -5.86
CA GLU A 28 4.12 16.00 -6.87
C GLU A 28 4.40 14.50 -6.98
N ARG A 29 3.48 13.79 -7.60
CA ARG A 29 3.60 12.38 -7.99
C ARG A 29 3.32 12.26 -9.49
N GLU A 30 4.18 11.53 -10.19
CA GLU A 30 3.92 11.08 -11.56
C GLU A 30 3.47 9.62 -11.53
N THR A 31 2.35 9.34 -12.18
CA THR A 31 1.79 8.00 -12.35
C THR A 31 1.34 7.81 -13.79
N VAL A 32 1.12 6.57 -14.22
CA VAL A 32 0.58 6.26 -15.54
C VAL A 32 -0.72 5.49 -15.37
N LEU A 33 -1.83 6.09 -15.79
CA LEU A 33 -3.12 5.39 -15.86
C LEU A 33 -3.19 4.54 -17.12
N LEU A 34 -3.68 3.32 -16.96
CA LEU A 34 -3.99 2.40 -18.04
C LEU A 34 -5.51 2.18 -18.10
N GLU A 35 -6.11 2.48 -19.24
CA GLU A 35 -7.46 2.06 -19.62
C GLU A 35 -7.37 0.91 -20.62
N LEU A 36 -7.99 -0.21 -20.30
CA LEU A 36 -8.27 -1.30 -21.23
C LEU A 36 -9.74 -1.24 -21.64
N ARG A 37 -10.05 -1.62 -22.87
CA ARG A 37 -11.43 -1.71 -23.34
C ARG A 37 -11.64 -2.99 -24.14
N ASP A 38 -12.69 -3.73 -23.81
CA ASP A 38 -13.05 -4.93 -24.55
C ASP A 38 -13.94 -4.64 -25.77
N ALA A 39 -14.24 -5.70 -26.55
CA ALA A 39 -15.06 -5.60 -27.75
C ALA A 39 -16.52 -5.18 -27.48
N ASP A 40 -17.01 -5.38 -26.26
CA ASP A 40 -18.35 -4.95 -25.83
C ASP A 40 -18.34 -3.51 -25.29
N GLY A 41 -17.18 -2.84 -25.30
CA GLY A 41 -17.01 -1.47 -24.83
C GLY A 41 -16.81 -1.33 -23.30
N VAL A 42 -16.72 -2.44 -22.56
CA VAL A 42 -16.52 -2.40 -21.11
C VAL A 42 -15.08 -1.93 -20.81
N PRO A 43 -14.91 -0.89 -19.98
CA PRO A 43 -13.58 -0.44 -19.60
C PRO A 43 -13.02 -1.23 -18.39
N GLY A 44 -11.69 -1.23 -18.26
CA GLY A 44 -10.98 -1.62 -17.05
C GLY A 44 -9.83 -0.65 -16.78
N PHE A 45 -9.63 -0.26 -15.54
CA PHE A 45 -8.65 0.74 -15.15
C PHE A 45 -7.59 0.18 -14.24
N GLY A 46 -6.34 0.56 -14.51
CA GLY A 46 -5.19 0.27 -13.67
C GLY A 46 -4.26 1.47 -13.59
N GLU A 47 -3.33 1.42 -12.68
CA GLU A 47 -2.36 2.48 -12.48
C GLU A 47 -0.96 1.91 -12.24
N ALA A 48 0.02 2.40 -12.99
CA ALA A 48 1.42 2.28 -12.64
C ALA A 48 1.80 3.50 -11.80
N ALA A 49 2.09 3.29 -10.53
CA ALA A 49 2.55 4.31 -9.60
C ALA A 49 4.00 4.03 -9.19
N PRO A 50 4.97 4.19 -10.10
CA PRO A 50 6.34 3.82 -9.87
C PRO A 50 6.98 4.68 -8.78
N TRP A 51 7.85 4.06 -8.00
CA TRP A 51 8.66 4.73 -7.00
C TRP A 51 10.08 4.14 -7.03
N PRO A 52 11.00 4.76 -7.79
CA PRO A 52 12.36 4.22 -7.93
C PRO A 52 13.09 3.98 -6.60
N GLY A 53 12.78 4.78 -5.56
CA GLY A 53 13.27 4.57 -4.21
C GLY A 53 12.81 3.27 -3.54
N PHE A 54 11.78 2.60 -4.08
CA PHE A 54 11.31 1.27 -3.69
C PHE A 54 11.74 0.18 -4.70
N GLY A 55 12.63 0.53 -5.66
CA GLY A 55 13.15 -0.43 -6.64
C GLY A 55 12.25 -0.67 -7.84
N THR A 56 11.25 0.20 -8.09
CA THR A 56 10.46 0.14 -9.32
C THR A 56 11.13 0.95 -10.44
N GLU A 57 10.62 0.78 -11.66
CA GLU A 57 10.92 1.62 -12.81
C GLU A 57 10.44 3.07 -12.60
N THR A 58 10.80 3.98 -13.51
CA THR A 58 10.31 5.37 -13.57
C THR A 58 8.94 5.46 -14.26
N ALA A 59 8.25 6.60 -14.13
CA ALA A 59 6.97 6.83 -14.82
C ALA A 59 7.12 6.85 -16.35
N GLU A 60 8.24 7.35 -16.87
CA GLU A 60 8.57 7.33 -18.30
C GLU A 60 8.74 5.90 -18.81
N GLU A 61 9.54 5.08 -18.10
CA GLU A 61 9.76 3.67 -18.42
C GLU A 61 8.45 2.87 -18.36
N ALA A 62 7.65 3.05 -17.30
CA ALA A 62 6.34 2.43 -17.17
C ALA A 62 5.41 2.81 -18.33
N GLY A 63 5.36 4.09 -18.70
CA GLY A 63 4.58 4.58 -19.83
C GLY A 63 4.98 3.94 -21.16
N ALA A 64 6.28 3.86 -21.43
CA ALA A 64 6.81 3.23 -22.63
C ALA A 64 6.48 1.72 -22.70
N LEU A 65 6.63 1.01 -21.58
CA LEU A 65 6.29 -0.41 -21.47
C LEU A 65 4.79 -0.66 -21.67
N LEU A 66 3.92 0.17 -21.09
CA LEU A 66 2.47 0.04 -21.24
C LEU A 66 2.00 0.31 -22.67
N LEU A 67 2.58 1.31 -23.35
CA LEU A 67 2.31 1.56 -24.78
C LEU A 67 2.76 0.37 -25.65
N ALA A 68 3.92 -0.21 -25.39
CA ALA A 68 4.40 -1.37 -26.12
C ALA A 68 3.56 -2.64 -25.83
N ALA A 69 3.00 -2.76 -24.63
CA ALA A 69 2.14 -3.87 -24.23
C ALA A 69 0.79 -3.90 -24.97
N GLU A 70 0.34 -2.81 -25.61
CA GLU A 70 -0.94 -2.75 -26.34
C GLU A 70 -1.08 -3.90 -27.34
N ARG A 71 -0.02 -4.22 -28.10
CA ARG A 71 -0.03 -5.30 -29.10
C ARG A 71 -0.19 -6.69 -28.46
N LEU A 72 0.34 -6.88 -27.26
CA LEU A 72 0.22 -8.13 -26.50
C LEU A 72 -1.16 -8.30 -25.87
N LEU A 73 -1.78 -7.17 -25.53
CA LEU A 73 -3.10 -7.11 -24.88
C LEU A 73 -4.24 -7.17 -25.91
N CYS A 74 -4.13 -6.43 -27.04
CA CYS A 74 -5.20 -6.24 -28.03
C CYS A 74 -5.08 -7.18 -29.25
N GLY A 75 -4.69 -8.38 -29.10
CA GLY A 75 -4.59 -9.35 -30.21
C GLY A 75 -5.28 -10.66 -29.88
N PRO A 76 -4.79 -11.36 -28.88
CA PRO A 76 -5.33 -12.66 -28.51
C PRO A 76 -6.66 -12.56 -27.77
N GLU A 77 -7.42 -13.64 -27.78
CA GLU A 77 -8.55 -13.77 -26.89
C GLU A 77 -8.03 -14.16 -25.49
N LEU A 78 -8.23 -13.26 -24.53
CA LEU A 78 -7.78 -13.45 -23.15
C LEU A 78 -8.95 -13.97 -22.29
N GLU A 79 -8.70 -14.95 -21.43
CA GLU A 79 -9.62 -15.26 -20.34
C GLU A 79 -9.61 -14.13 -19.31
N ALA A 80 -10.72 -13.97 -18.57
CA ALA A 80 -10.80 -12.95 -17.52
C ALA A 80 -9.72 -13.20 -16.46
N GLY A 81 -8.86 -12.20 -16.26
CA GLY A 81 -7.73 -12.28 -15.33
C GLY A 81 -6.55 -13.12 -15.83
N SER A 82 -6.51 -13.49 -17.13
CA SER A 82 -5.39 -14.23 -17.71
C SER A 82 -4.15 -13.34 -17.82
N TRP A 83 -3.01 -13.97 -17.56
CA TRP A 83 -1.69 -13.39 -17.70
C TRP A 83 -0.87 -14.24 -18.65
N THR A 84 -0.40 -13.69 -19.76
CA THR A 84 0.39 -14.44 -20.72
C THR A 84 1.87 -14.43 -20.38
N ARG A 85 2.61 -15.44 -20.86
CA ARG A 85 4.06 -15.49 -20.69
C ARG A 85 4.76 -14.31 -21.37
N GLU A 86 4.22 -13.87 -22.51
CA GLU A 86 4.74 -12.72 -23.26
C GLU A 86 4.63 -11.43 -22.44
N LEU A 87 3.50 -11.20 -21.75
CA LEU A 87 3.33 -10.08 -20.82
C LEU A 87 4.29 -10.19 -19.63
N ASP A 88 4.50 -11.40 -19.10
CA ASP A 88 5.42 -11.64 -18.01
C ASP A 88 6.86 -11.27 -18.38
N VAL A 89 7.30 -11.68 -19.56
CA VAL A 89 8.63 -11.33 -20.10
C VAL A 89 8.73 -9.85 -20.40
N HIS A 90 7.72 -9.27 -21.07
CA HIS A 90 7.71 -7.86 -21.47
C HIS A 90 7.76 -6.90 -20.28
N LEU A 91 7.05 -7.23 -19.19
CA LEU A 91 6.95 -6.42 -17.97
C LEU A 91 7.91 -6.91 -16.86
N SER A 92 8.89 -7.75 -17.22
CA SER A 92 9.91 -8.22 -16.27
C SER A 92 10.73 -7.04 -15.76
N GLY A 93 10.89 -6.94 -14.44
CA GLY A 93 11.62 -5.83 -13.80
C GLY A 93 10.86 -4.50 -13.73
N ALA A 94 9.59 -4.46 -14.16
CA ALA A 94 8.74 -3.27 -14.13
C ALA A 94 7.46 -3.53 -13.30
N PRO A 95 7.57 -3.61 -11.98
CA PRO A 95 6.47 -4.02 -11.12
C PRO A 95 5.28 -3.04 -11.15
N ALA A 96 5.50 -1.74 -11.30
CA ALA A 96 4.42 -0.77 -11.37
C ALA A 96 3.64 -0.88 -12.69
N ALA A 97 4.30 -1.02 -13.84
CA ALA A 97 3.63 -1.29 -15.11
C ALA A 97 2.86 -2.61 -15.07
N ARG A 98 3.45 -3.64 -14.45
CA ARG A 98 2.78 -4.93 -14.22
C ARG A 98 1.52 -4.77 -13.36
N ALA A 99 1.59 -3.96 -12.31
CA ALA A 99 0.44 -3.65 -11.44
C ALA A 99 -0.68 -2.95 -12.21
N ALA A 100 -0.35 -2.02 -13.12
CA ALA A 100 -1.33 -1.36 -13.96
C ALA A 100 -2.08 -2.35 -14.86
N VAL A 101 -1.37 -3.23 -15.57
CA VAL A 101 -1.99 -4.22 -16.46
C VAL A 101 -2.83 -5.21 -15.66
N GLN A 102 -2.28 -5.74 -14.57
CA GLN A 102 -3.01 -6.69 -13.71
C GLN A 102 -4.26 -6.04 -13.11
N GLY A 103 -4.13 -4.82 -12.58
CA GLY A 103 -5.26 -4.07 -12.02
C GLY A 103 -6.36 -3.83 -13.05
N ALA A 104 -6.00 -3.35 -14.26
CA ALA A 104 -6.96 -3.08 -15.32
C ALA A 104 -7.69 -4.33 -15.80
N LEU A 105 -6.99 -5.46 -15.93
CA LEU A 105 -7.61 -6.75 -16.33
C LEU A 105 -8.60 -7.24 -15.27
N TRP A 106 -8.28 -7.09 -13.99
CA TRP A 106 -9.14 -7.51 -12.90
C TRP A 106 -10.33 -6.57 -12.68
N ASP A 107 -10.15 -5.25 -12.86
CA ASP A 107 -11.25 -4.30 -12.86
C ASP A 107 -12.24 -4.57 -13.99
N LEU A 108 -11.73 -4.80 -15.21
CA LEU A 108 -12.55 -5.19 -16.36
C LEU A 108 -13.32 -6.50 -16.09
N ALA A 109 -12.65 -7.53 -15.56
CA ALA A 109 -13.29 -8.79 -15.22
C ALA A 109 -14.41 -8.62 -14.18
N ALA A 110 -14.19 -7.79 -13.17
CA ALA A 110 -15.19 -7.48 -12.15
C ALA A 110 -16.38 -6.71 -12.71
N ARG A 111 -16.13 -5.72 -13.60
CA ARG A 111 -17.18 -4.97 -14.31
C ARG A 111 -18.04 -5.89 -15.19
N ARG A 112 -17.43 -6.80 -15.93
CA ARG A 112 -18.16 -7.82 -16.72
C ARG A 112 -19.00 -8.75 -15.86
N ALA A 113 -18.50 -9.08 -14.67
CA ALA A 113 -19.22 -9.91 -13.69
C ALA A 113 -20.31 -9.15 -12.92
N GLY A 114 -20.44 -7.82 -13.12
CA GLY A 114 -21.42 -6.98 -12.44
C GLY A 114 -21.21 -6.88 -10.94
N ARG A 115 -19.96 -7.02 -10.43
CA ARG A 115 -19.66 -7.03 -8.99
C ARG A 115 -18.42 -6.19 -8.64
N PRO A 116 -18.28 -5.74 -7.40
CA PRO A 116 -17.10 -5.03 -6.95
C PRO A 116 -15.81 -5.84 -7.15
N LEU A 117 -14.68 -5.14 -7.40
CA LEU A 117 -13.38 -5.79 -7.59
C LEU A 117 -12.97 -6.65 -6.39
N ALA A 118 -13.31 -6.25 -5.16
CA ALA A 118 -12.98 -7.04 -3.96
C ALA A 118 -13.61 -8.45 -3.99
N ASP A 119 -14.87 -8.56 -4.42
CA ASP A 119 -15.56 -9.85 -4.55
C ASP A 119 -14.91 -10.72 -5.65
N GLN A 120 -14.47 -10.08 -6.73
CA GLN A 120 -13.76 -10.76 -7.82
C GLN A 120 -12.40 -11.31 -7.36
N LEU A 121 -11.65 -10.52 -6.61
CA LEU A 121 -10.35 -10.90 -6.04
C LEU A 121 -10.49 -12.03 -5.01
N ALA A 122 -11.47 -11.92 -4.10
CA ALA A 122 -11.73 -12.94 -3.09
C ALA A 122 -12.15 -14.29 -3.71
N ALA A 123 -12.94 -14.27 -4.78
CA ALA A 123 -13.34 -15.47 -5.51
C ALA A 123 -12.13 -16.18 -6.16
N ARG A 124 -11.08 -15.45 -6.56
CA ARG A 124 -9.86 -16.00 -7.17
C ARG A 124 -8.86 -16.52 -6.12
N ALA A 125 -8.65 -15.78 -5.06
CA ALA A 125 -7.64 -16.08 -4.06
C ALA A 125 -8.08 -17.12 -3.02
N GLY A 126 -9.39 -17.48 -3.00
CA GLY A 126 -10.03 -18.16 -1.87
C GLY A 126 -10.28 -17.18 -0.72
N ALA A 127 -11.29 -17.42 0.08
CA ALA A 127 -11.59 -16.56 1.23
C ALA A 127 -10.41 -16.59 2.22
N MET A 128 -9.71 -15.47 2.34
CA MET A 128 -8.47 -15.39 3.12
C MET A 128 -8.74 -15.43 4.63
N HIS A 129 -9.69 -14.62 5.12
CA HIS A 129 -10.09 -14.55 6.54
C HIS A 129 -11.59 -14.72 6.75
N GLY A 130 -12.40 -14.78 5.71
CA GLY A 130 -13.84 -14.84 5.81
C GLY A 130 -14.54 -14.07 4.71
N GLU A 131 -15.56 -13.28 5.06
CA GLU A 131 -16.32 -12.49 4.11
C GLU A 131 -15.53 -11.24 3.66
N VAL A 132 -15.80 -10.80 2.43
CA VAL A 132 -15.27 -9.54 1.92
C VAL A 132 -15.79 -8.37 2.76
N LEU A 133 -14.89 -7.54 3.27
CA LEU A 133 -15.28 -6.38 4.06
C LEU A 133 -15.89 -5.30 3.18
N ARG A 134 -17.05 -4.77 3.59
CA ARG A 134 -17.64 -3.58 2.96
C ARG A 134 -17.13 -2.27 3.58
N ARG A 135 -16.59 -2.36 4.77
CA ARG A 135 -15.97 -1.26 5.51
C ARG A 135 -14.61 -1.69 6.03
N VAL A 136 -13.56 -1.09 5.53
CA VAL A 136 -12.15 -1.45 5.77
C VAL A 136 -11.56 -0.50 6.80
N PRO A 137 -11.06 -1.01 7.94
CA PRO A 137 -10.42 -0.16 8.95
C PRO A 137 -9.12 0.47 8.42
N THR A 138 -8.95 1.78 8.66
CA THR A 138 -7.81 2.56 8.19
C THR A 138 -7.13 3.29 9.33
N SER A 139 -5.80 3.48 9.22
CA SER A 139 -5.03 4.28 10.15
C SER A 139 -4.95 5.74 9.70
N ALA A 140 -4.96 6.68 10.65
CA ALA A 140 -4.61 8.06 10.35
C ALA A 140 -3.08 8.21 10.24
N LEU A 141 -2.62 9.05 9.31
CA LEU A 141 -1.22 9.46 9.21
C LEU A 141 -1.06 10.82 9.93
N LEU A 142 -0.23 10.87 10.97
CA LEU A 142 0.09 12.11 11.65
C LEU A 142 1.20 12.85 10.89
N VAL A 143 0.97 14.12 10.58
CA VAL A 143 1.88 14.95 9.76
C VAL A 143 2.51 16.10 10.55
N ALA A 144 1.97 16.45 11.71
CA ALA A 144 2.53 17.46 12.59
C ALA A 144 3.94 17.07 13.06
N ARG A 145 4.73 18.06 13.50
CA ARG A 145 6.11 17.87 13.94
C ARG A 145 6.29 18.15 15.41
N GLU A 146 5.71 19.24 15.86
CA GLU A 146 5.82 19.67 17.24
C GLU A 146 5.01 18.79 18.18
N PRO A 147 5.53 18.42 19.35
CA PRO A 147 4.84 17.52 20.28
C PRO A 147 3.42 17.96 20.62
N GLY A 148 3.19 19.26 20.83
CA GLY A 148 1.86 19.81 21.13
C GLY A 148 0.85 19.59 19.99
N ALA A 149 1.26 19.92 18.77
CA ALA A 149 0.42 19.72 17.57
C ALA A 149 0.19 18.24 17.28
N LEU A 150 1.18 17.37 17.48
CA LEU A 150 1.02 15.91 17.36
C LEU A 150 0.02 15.36 18.37
N ARG A 151 0.02 15.85 19.60
CA ARG A 151 -0.95 15.46 20.62
C ARG A 151 -2.38 15.83 20.21
N GLU A 152 -2.58 17.04 19.68
CA GLU A 152 -3.88 17.50 19.20
C GLU A 152 -4.35 16.69 17.98
N GLU A 153 -3.47 16.46 17.02
CA GLU A 153 -3.75 15.65 15.83
C GLU A 153 -4.10 14.20 16.21
N ALA A 154 -3.39 13.62 17.16
CA ALA A 154 -3.66 12.29 17.70
C ALA A 154 -5.00 12.22 18.45
N ALA A 155 -5.34 13.23 19.25
CA ALA A 155 -6.64 13.33 19.91
C ALA A 155 -7.78 13.44 18.89
N GLY A 156 -7.61 14.27 17.86
CA GLY A 156 -8.57 14.40 16.76
C GLY A 156 -8.79 13.09 16.00
N ALA A 157 -7.72 12.32 15.72
CA ALA A 157 -7.83 11.01 15.10
C ALA A 157 -8.61 10.01 15.98
N ARG A 158 -8.36 9.99 17.28
CA ARG A 158 -9.13 9.18 18.23
C ARG A 158 -10.60 9.59 18.25
N GLU A 159 -10.90 10.87 18.35
CA GLU A 159 -12.27 11.40 18.38
C GLU A 159 -13.02 11.16 17.08
N SER A 160 -12.30 11.14 15.97
CA SER A 160 -12.83 10.74 14.66
C SER A 160 -13.03 9.23 14.50
N GLY A 161 -12.72 8.41 15.52
CA GLY A 161 -12.99 6.97 15.52
C GLY A 161 -11.87 6.10 14.91
N HIS A 162 -10.68 6.65 14.61
CA HIS A 162 -9.58 5.83 14.13
C HIS A 162 -9.10 4.84 15.19
N ARG A 163 -8.86 3.58 14.75
CA ARG A 163 -8.38 2.49 15.61
C ARG A 163 -6.86 2.39 15.67
N ALA A 164 -6.17 3.06 14.76
CA ALA A 164 -4.71 3.17 14.72
C ALA A 164 -4.29 4.50 14.13
N VAL A 165 -3.12 4.99 14.54
CA VAL A 165 -2.42 6.10 13.90
C VAL A 165 -0.98 5.71 13.60
N LYS A 166 -0.40 6.36 12.57
CA LYS A 166 1.02 6.20 12.20
C LYS A 166 1.72 7.54 12.29
N MET A 167 2.89 7.58 12.94
CA MET A 167 3.78 8.72 12.99
C MET A 167 5.14 8.41 12.38
N LYS A 168 5.81 9.43 11.81
CA LYS A 168 7.17 9.29 11.29
C LYS A 168 8.21 9.40 12.42
N LEU A 169 9.23 8.54 12.34
CA LEU A 169 10.38 8.44 13.22
C LEU A 169 11.68 8.55 12.41
N GLY A 170 12.82 8.73 13.08
CA GLY A 170 14.15 8.66 12.47
C GLY A 170 14.60 9.92 11.73
N ALA A 171 13.74 10.91 11.54
CA ALA A 171 14.11 12.18 10.91
C ALA A 171 14.66 13.20 11.91
N ALA A 172 14.54 12.93 13.21
CA ALA A 172 14.99 13.77 14.32
C ALA A 172 15.92 12.98 15.25
N ALA A 173 16.53 13.64 16.23
CA ALA A 173 17.30 12.95 17.26
C ALA A 173 16.40 12.05 18.10
N LEU A 174 16.92 10.92 18.61
CA LEU A 174 16.14 9.92 19.33
C LEU A 174 15.34 10.50 20.51
N HIS A 175 15.92 11.42 21.28
CA HIS A 175 15.21 12.04 22.41
C HIS A 175 14.02 12.90 21.97
N GLU A 176 14.09 13.52 20.78
CA GLU A 176 13.00 14.28 20.19
C GLU A 176 11.89 13.34 19.69
N ASP A 177 12.27 12.23 19.03
CA ASP A 177 11.30 11.21 18.59
C ASP A 177 10.57 10.58 19.79
N VAL A 178 11.27 10.34 20.91
CA VAL A 178 10.65 9.84 22.15
C VAL A 178 9.68 10.89 22.73
N ALA A 179 10.05 12.18 22.74
CA ALA A 179 9.18 13.25 23.22
C ALA A 179 7.92 13.39 22.34
N ARG A 180 8.08 13.32 21.02
CA ARG A 180 6.98 13.31 20.05
C ARG A 180 6.05 12.11 20.24
N ALA A 181 6.62 10.91 20.40
CA ALA A 181 5.85 9.68 20.62
C ALA A 181 5.06 9.71 21.94
N ARG A 182 5.62 10.28 23.01
CA ARG A 182 4.89 10.50 24.27
C ARG A 182 3.71 11.43 24.09
N ALA A 183 3.89 12.56 23.41
CA ALA A 183 2.82 13.51 23.13
C ALA A 183 1.69 12.84 22.30
N VAL A 184 2.04 12.04 21.30
CA VAL A 184 1.07 11.24 20.52
C VAL A 184 0.33 10.28 21.45
N ARG A 185 1.02 9.51 22.29
CA ARG A 185 0.39 8.56 23.20
C ARG A 185 -0.56 9.26 24.20
N GLU A 186 -0.18 10.43 24.70
CA GLU A 186 -1.05 11.25 25.56
C GLU A 186 -2.35 11.65 24.85
N GLY A 187 -2.29 12.07 23.57
CA GLY A 187 -3.45 12.41 22.77
C GLY A 187 -4.35 11.22 22.46
N LEU A 188 -3.74 10.06 22.14
CA LEU A 188 -4.46 8.83 21.77
C LEU A 188 -5.13 8.14 22.96
N GLY A 189 -4.57 8.24 24.15
CA GLY A 189 -4.93 7.35 25.24
C GLY A 189 -4.52 5.88 24.97
N PRO A 190 -4.90 4.91 25.80
CA PRO A 190 -4.39 3.53 25.73
C PRO A 190 -5.07 2.66 24.65
N ALA A 191 -6.26 3.02 24.18
CA ALA A 191 -7.11 2.15 23.35
C ALA A 191 -6.73 2.16 21.85
N VAL A 192 -6.16 3.27 21.35
CA VAL A 192 -5.80 3.42 19.95
C VAL A 192 -4.38 2.93 19.71
N ARG A 193 -4.18 2.12 18.66
CA ARG A 193 -2.86 1.60 18.29
C ARG A 193 -1.96 2.73 17.79
N LEU A 194 -0.73 2.78 18.31
CA LEU A 194 0.30 3.70 17.84
C LEU A 194 1.31 2.94 17.01
N ARG A 195 1.56 3.37 15.78
CA ARG A 195 2.54 2.82 14.86
C ARG A 195 3.60 3.86 14.56
N GLY A 196 4.86 3.43 14.54
CA GLY A 196 5.99 4.26 14.14
C GLY A 196 6.49 3.82 12.77
N ASP A 197 7.01 4.75 11.97
CA ASP A 197 7.60 4.45 10.67
C ASP A 197 8.94 5.19 10.53
N ALA A 198 10.03 4.43 10.53
CA ALA A 198 11.39 4.93 10.47
C ALA A 198 11.95 5.03 9.03
N ASN A 199 11.26 4.51 8.02
CA ASN A 199 11.66 4.52 6.61
C ASN A 199 13.14 4.13 6.36
N GLY A 200 13.66 3.18 7.12
CA GLY A 200 15.03 2.68 6.99
C GLY A 200 16.11 3.63 7.48
N ALA A 201 15.78 4.61 8.32
CA ALA A 201 16.70 5.68 8.71
C ALA A 201 17.78 5.24 9.71
N TRP A 202 17.61 4.13 10.42
CA TRP A 202 18.50 3.77 11.51
C TRP A 202 19.58 2.76 11.11
N SER A 203 20.77 2.90 11.72
CA SER A 203 21.73 1.81 11.79
C SER A 203 21.21 0.70 12.72
N ARG A 204 21.77 -0.51 12.67
CA ARG A 204 21.39 -1.61 13.60
C ARG A 204 21.51 -1.19 15.07
N ARG A 205 22.57 -0.44 15.43
CA ARG A 205 22.79 0.09 16.77
C ARG A 205 21.71 1.09 17.16
N ASP A 206 21.40 2.05 16.28
CA ASP A 206 20.44 3.11 16.57
C ASP A 206 19.01 2.55 16.60
N ALA A 207 18.69 1.59 15.72
CA ALA A 207 17.41 0.88 15.74
C ALA A 207 17.16 0.17 17.07
N ARG A 208 18.17 -0.54 17.59
CA ARG A 208 18.08 -1.19 18.90
C ARG A 208 17.83 -0.17 20.01
N ALA A 209 18.62 0.90 20.07
CA ALA A 209 18.45 1.95 21.06
C ALA A 209 17.08 2.65 20.95
N ALA A 210 16.58 2.88 19.72
CA ALA A 210 15.27 3.47 19.48
C ALA A 210 14.15 2.55 19.97
N LEU A 211 14.17 1.27 19.62
CA LEU A 211 13.14 0.32 20.06
C LEU A 211 13.13 0.13 21.58
N GLU A 212 14.31 0.11 22.23
CA GLU A 212 14.40 0.08 23.70
C GLU A 212 13.78 1.36 24.32
N ALA A 213 14.07 2.55 23.78
CA ALA A 213 13.51 3.82 24.26
C ALA A 213 12.01 3.99 24.04
N LEU A 214 11.47 3.36 22.99
CA LEU A 214 10.05 3.40 22.61
C LEU A 214 9.21 2.33 23.29
N ALA A 215 9.83 1.28 23.87
CA ALA A 215 9.14 0.09 24.41
C ALA A 215 8.02 0.41 25.42
N GLY A 216 8.22 1.40 26.29
CA GLY A 216 7.23 1.79 27.31
C GLY A 216 6.07 2.63 26.79
N LEU A 217 6.06 3.01 25.50
CA LEU A 217 5.06 3.90 24.91
C LEU A 217 3.90 3.16 24.22
N GLY A 218 3.89 1.83 24.27
CA GLY A 218 2.81 0.99 23.75
C GLY A 218 2.64 1.05 22.24
N PHE A 219 3.74 1.06 21.49
CA PHE A 219 3.69 0.91 20.03
C PHE A 219 3.10 -0.45 19.64
N ASP A 220 2.18 -0.45 18.68
CA ASP A 220 1.68 -1.66 18.01
C ASP A 220 2.84 -2.34 17.24
N TYR A 221 3.57 -1.54 16.46
CA TYR A 221 4.84 -1.92 15.85
C TYR A 221 5.64 -0.68 15.41
N VAL A 222 6.93 -0.90 15.09
CA VAL A 222 7.78 0.06 14.39
C VAL A 222 8.10 -0.48 13.00
N GLU A 223 7.72 0.30 11.97
CA GLU A 223 7.85 -0.03 10.55
C GLU A 223 9.23 0.38 10.03
N GLN A 224 9.85 -0.50 9.25
CA GLN A 224 11.10 -0.34 8.54
C GLN A 224 12.19 0.36 9.35
N PRO A 225 12.66 -0.25 10.44
CA PRO A 225 13.70 0.35 11.29
C PRO A 225 15.05 0.44 10.57
N LEU A 226 15.36 -0.52 9.68
CA LEU A 226 16.65 -0.68 9.02
C LEU A 226 16.55 -0.45 7.51
N ALA A 227 17.70 -0.28 6.84
CA ALA A 227 17.77 -0.22 5.38
C ALA A 227 17.08 -1.43 4.73
N ALA A 228 16.49 -1.23 3.55
CA ALA A 228 15.63 -2.20 2.88
C ALA A 228 16.31 -3.54 2.58
N ASP A 229 17.61 -3.54 2.37
CA ASP A 229 18.45 -4.69 2.04
C ASP A 229 19.16 -5.34 3.23
N ASP A 230 19.02 -4.77 4.45
CA ASP A 230 19.63 -5.30 5.67
C ASP A 230 18.81 -6.43 6.32
N PHE A 231 18.60 -7.51 5.57
CA PHE A 231 17.82 -8.68 6.04
C PHE A 231 18.44 -9.37 7.26
N GLU A 232 19.77 -9.39 7.37
CA GLU A 232 20.46 -9.95 8.53
C GLU A 232 20.22 -9.11 9.78
N GLY A 233 20.23 -7.78 9.61
CA GLY A 233 19.87 -6.85 10.68
C GLY A 233 18.44 -7.05 11.16
N PHE A 234 17.47 -7.32 10.26
CA PHE A 234 16.11 -7.67 10.64
C PHE A 234 16.07 -8.95 11.51
N VAL A 235 16.81 -10.00 11.13
CA VAL A 235 16.88 -11.25 11.92
C VAL A 235 17.46 -10.98 13.31
N GLU A 236 18.53 -10.21 13.40
CA GLU A 236 19.15 -9.83 14.67
C GLU A 236 18.19 -8.99 15.53
N LEU A 237 17.61 -7.95 14.94
CA LEU A 237 16.75 -6.99 15.62
C LEU A 237 15.47 -7.67 16.14
N HIS A 238 14.81 -8.50 15.33
CA HIS A 238 13.58 -9.18 15.70
C HIS A 238 13.71 -10.08 16.94
N ARG A 239 14.88 -10.70 17.12
CA ARG A 239 15.15 -11.54 18.31
C ARG A 239 15.27 -10.74 19.60
N LEU A 240 15.64 -9.46 19.53
CA LEU A 240 16.01 -8.62 20.65
C LEU A 240 15.01 -7.49 20.90
N ALA A 241 14.16 -7.19 19.93
CA ALA A 241 13.28 -6.04 19.95
C ALA A 241 12.18 -6.18 21.03
N PRO A 242 12.03 -5.19 21.91
CA PRO A 242 10.95 -5.16 22.90
C PRO A 242 9.63 -4.65 22.30
N VAL A 243 9.63 -4.25 21.02
CA VAL A 243 8.50 -3.78 20.24
C VAL A 243 8.44 -4.58 18.95
N ARG A 244 7.25 -4.96 18.50
CA ARG A 244 7.04 -5.64 17.20
C ARG A 244 7.62 -4.80 16.07
N ILE A 245 8.18 -5.44 15.05
CA ILE A 245 8.74 -4.78 13.88
C ILE A 245 7.98 -5.14 12.61
N ALA A 246 7.80 -4.15 11.75
CA ALA A 246 7.18 -4.32 10.45
C ALA A 246 8.17 -4.02 9.32
N ALA A 247 8.04 -4.73 8.21
CA ALA A 247 8.78 -4.45 6.97
C ALA A 247 7.87 -3.77 5.95
N ASP A 248 8.36 -2.71 5.33
CA ASP A 248 7.74 -1.98 4.22
C ASP A 248 8.67 -2.00 3.00
N GLU A 249 9.74 -1.23 2.98
CA GLU A 249 10.67 -1.17 1.85
C GLU A 249 11.35 -2.51 1.59
N SER A 250 11.60 -3.30 2.63
CA SER A 250 12.20 -4.64 2.49
C SER A 250 11.29 -5.65 1.82
N VAL A 251 9.98 -5.41 1.77
CA VAL A 251 8.97 -6.26 1.10
C VAL A 251 8.39 -5.60 -0.15
N ALA A 252 8.97 -4.51 -0.62
CA ALA A 252 8.55 -3.83 -1.84
C ALA A 252 8.80 -4.66 -3.13
N SER A 253 9.51 -5.78 -3.03
CA SER A 253 9.68 -6.75 -4.11
C SER A 253 9.28 -8.15 -3.64
N GLU A 254 8.87 -8.99 -4.59
CA GLU A 254 8.59 -10.40 -4.31
C GLU A 254 9.79 -11.11 -3.67
N THR A 255 10.99 -10.89 -4.19
CA THR A 255 12.22 -11.50 -3.65
C THR A 255 12.46 -11.10 -2.20
N GLY A 256 12.29 -9.82 -1.87
CA GLY A 256 12.42 -9.31 -0.50
C GLY A 256 11.36 -9.91 0.42
N ALA A 257 10.12 -9.95 -0.03
CA ALA A 257 9.01 -10.54 0.73
C ALA A 257 9.26 -12.01 1.04
N LEU A 258 9.63 -12.82 0.02
CA LEU A 258 9.92 -14.24 0.20
C LEU A 258 11.13 -14.49 1.12
N ARG A 259 12.15 -13.62 1.06
CA ARG A 259 13.31 -13.70 1.95
C ARG A 259 12.93 -13.48 3.41
N LEU A 260 12.12 -12.46 3.71
CA LEU A 260 11.63 -12.22 5.08
C LEU A 260 10.67 -13.31 5.55
N LEU A 261 9.80 -13.82 4.68
CA LEU A 261 8.95 -14.97 4.98
C LEU A 261 9.77 -16.19 5.40
N SER A 262 10.85 -16.48 4.68
CA SER A 262 11.69 -17.65 4.98
C SER A 262 12.44 -17.57 6.31
N THR A 263 12.69 -16.35 6.80
CA THR A 263 13.41 -16.14 8.07
C THR A 263 12.48 -15.92 9.27
N GLY A 264 11.22 -15.54 9.04
CA GLY A 264 10.28 -15.13 10.08
C GLY A 264 10.76 -13.91 10.88
N ALA A 265 11.56 -13.04 10.25
CA ALA A 265 12.27 -11.94 10.93
C ALA A 265 11.46 -10.65 11.08
N VAL A 266 10.15 -10.72 10.92
CA VAL A 266 9.21 -9.59 11.10
C VAL A 266 7.88 -10.09 11.64
N ASP A 267 7.19 -9.23 12.38
CA ASP A 267 5.84 -9.50 12.90
C ASP A 267 4.74 -9.05 11.94
N VAL A 268 5.04 -8.07 11.08
CA VAL A 268 4.09 -7.44 10.17
C VAL A 268 4.74 -7.21 8.80
N MET A 269 4.02 -7.47 7.72
CA MET A 269 4.37 -7.05 6.36
C MET A 269 3.42 -5.97 5.86
N VAL A 270 3.97 -4.83 5.44
CA VAL A 270 3.24 -3.73 4.82
C VAL A 270 3.31 -3.92 3.30
N LEU A 271 2.24 -4.46 2.72
CA LEU A 271 2.21 -4.84 1.30
C LEU A 271 1.60 -3.73 0.45
N LYS A 272 2.30 -3.37 -0.62
CA LYS A 272 1.88 -2.35 -1.59
C LYS A 272 1.68 -3.00 -2.96
N PRO A 273 0.45 -3.19 -3.42
CA PRO A 273 0.18 -3.84 -4.72
C PRO A 273 0.94 -3.21 -5.89
N ALA A 274 1.12 -1.89 -5.89
CA ALA A 274 1.84 -1.17 -6.94
C ALA A 274 3.30 -1.60 -7.10
N THR A 275 4.00 -1.95 -6.01
CA THR A 275 5.40 -2.38 -6.05
C THR A 275 5.56 -3.89 -6.23
N LEU A 276 4.51 -4.66 -5.92
CA LEU A 276 4.50 -6.13 -5.99
C LEU A 276 3.99 -6.69 -7.33
N GLY A 277 3.68 -5.82 -8.30
CA GLY A 277 3.20 -6.25 -9.60
C GLY A 277 1.69 -6.49 -9.67
N GLY A 278 0.93 -5.98 -8.70
CA GLY A 278 -0.52 -5.91 -8.76
C GLY A 278 -1.28 -6.58 -7.61
N PRO A 279 -2.63 -6.46 -7.63
CA PRO A 279 -3.49 -6.88 -6.53
C PRO A 279 -3.43 -8.38 -6.23
N VAL A 280 -3.40 -9.23 -7.27
CA VAL A 280 -3.39 -10.69 -7.07
C VAL A 280 -2.07 -11.13 -6.46
N ARG A 281 -0.94 -10.58 -6.94
CA ARG A 281 0.37 -10.93 -6.40
C ARG A 281 0.52 -10.50 -4.95
N ALA A 282 0.02 -9.32 -4.60
CA ALA A 282 0.01 -8.85 -3.22
C ALA A 282 -0.82 -9.77 -2.31
N LEU A 283 -1.98 -10.26 -2.76
CA LEU A 283 -2.81 -11.21 -2.03
C LEU A 283 -2.15 -12.59 -1.89
N GLU A 284 -1.42 -13.08 -2.90
CA GLU A 284 -0.66 -14.32 -2.84
C GLU A 284 0.46 -14.26 -1.78
N ILE A 285 1.18 -13.13 -1.73
CA ILE A 285 2.20 -12.90 -0.70
C ILE A 285 1.54 -12.78 0.69
N ALA A 286 0.41 -12.08 0.78
CA ALA A 286 -0.35 -11.97 2.01
C ALA A 286 -0.78 -13.34 2.56
N ALA A 287 -1.23 -14.25 1.69
CA ALA A 287 -1.59 -15.61 2.07
C ALA A 287 -0.40 -16.39 2.65
N GLN A 288 0.78 -16.25 2.06
CA GLN A 288 2.01 -16.86 2.56
C GLN A 288 2.44 -16.25 3.91
N ALA A 289 2.34 -14.92 4.06
CA ALA A 289 2.63 -14.23 5.32
C ALA A 289 1.73 -14.76 6.46
N ARG A 290 0.44 -14.90 6.20
CA ARG A 290 -0.51 -15.48 7.15
C ARG A 290 -0.14 -16.90 7.56
N GLN A 291 0.23 -17.76 6.59
CA GLN A 291 0.66 -19.13 6.88
C GLN A 291 1.91 -19.16 7.77
N ALA A 292 2.79 -18.16 7.64
CA ALA A 292 3.95 -17.96 8.49
C ALA A 292 3.64 -17.28 9.84
N GLY A 293 2.38 -16.92 10.13
CA GLY A 293 1.98 -16.24 11.35
C GLY A 293 2.32 -14.75 11.37
N ILE A 294 2.60 -14.15 10.20
CA ILE A 294 2.95 -12.73 10.03
C ILE A 294 1.69 -11.94 9.69
N GLU A 295 1.44 -10.85 10.42
CA GLU A 295 0.33 -9.93 10.16
C GLU A 295 0.54 -9.18 8.85
N VAL A 296 -0.56 -8.89 8.14
CA VAL A 296 -0.53 -8.17 6.87
C VAL A 296 -1.27 -6.85 6.99
N VAL A 297 -0.62 -5.78 6.54
CA VAL A 297 -1.18 -4.45 6.37
C VAL A 297 -1.06 -4.06 4.90
N PHE A 298 -2.18 -3.79 4.23
CA PHE A 298 -2.13 -3.18 2.90
C PHE A 298 -1.94 -1.67 3.02
N SER A 299 -1.08 -1.14 2.17
CA SER A 299 -0.80 0.29 2.07
C SER A 299 -0.52 0.66 0.62
N HIS A 300 -0.36 1.92 0.34
CA HIS A 300 -0.10 2.43 -1.00
C HIS A 300 1.13 3.36 -1.05
N THR A 301 1.51 3.78 -2.27
CA THR A 301 2.67 4.63 -2.57
C THR A 301 2.25 6.04 -3.03
N PHE A 302 1.16 6.58 -2.48
CA PHE A 302 0.54 7.82 -2.94
C PHE A 302 0.11 7.71 -4.42
N GLU A 303 -0.66 6.68 -4.73
CA GLU A 303 -1.34 6.52 -6.01
C GLU A 303 -2.50 7.52 -6.15
N SER A 304 -2.99 7.67 -7.37
CA SER A 304 -4.28 8.33 -7.63
C SER A 304 -5.45 7.53 -7.05
N ALA A 305 -6.64 8.09 -7.14
CA ALA A 305 -7.88 7.42 -6.77
C ALA A 305 -8.08 6.04 -7.44
N VAL A 306 -7.42 5.77 -8.57
CA VAL A 306 -7.45 4.46 -9.25
C VAL A 306 -6.62 3.44 -8.48
N GLY A 307 -5.35 3.71 -8.24
CA GLY A 307 -4.44 2.80 -7.51
C GLY A 307 -4.87 2.62 -6.06
N ALA A 308 -5.25 3.72 -5.40
CA ALA A 308 -5.75 3.68 -4.03
C ALA A 308 -6.97 2.76 -3.87
N ARG A 309 -7.90 2.75 -4.85
CA ARG A 309 -9.02 1.82 -4.84
C ARG A 309 -8.59 0.38 -5.07
N HIS A 310 -7.58 0.11 -5.90
CA HIS A 310 -7.02 -1.23 -5.99
C HIS A 310 -6.52 -1.73 -4.63
N VAL A 311 -5.81 -0.90 -3.88
CA VAL A 311 -5.34 -1.25 -2.52
C VAL A 311 -6.52 -1.45 -1.56
N LEU A 312 -7.53 -0.58 -1.59
CA LEU A 312 -8.74 -0.72 -0.80
C LEU A 312 -9.47 -2.04 -1.09
N HIS A 313 -9.61 -2.41 -2.36
CA HIS A 313 -10.25 -3.67 -2.75
C HIS A 313 -9.40 -4.90 -2.37
N CYS A 314 -8.06 -4.80 -2.35
CA CYS A 314 -7.19 -5.85 -1.80
C CYS A 314 -7.42 -6.04 -0.30
N ALA A 315 -7.44 -4.95 0.47
CA ALA A 315 -7.69 -4.98 1.90
C ALA A 315 -9.08 -5.54 2.23
N ALA A 316 -10.10 -5.18 1.43
CA ALA A 316 -11.45 -5.71 1.56
C ALA A 316 -11.53 -7.21 1.24
N ALA A 317 -10.87 -7.66 0.16
CA ALA A 317 -10.79 -9.06 -0.24
C ALA A 317 -10.00 -9.92 0.77
N TRP A 318 -9.02 -9.32 1.45
CA TRP A 318 -8.29 -9.96 2.54
C TRP A 318 -9.20 -10.37 3.68
N GLY A 319 -10.23 -9.56 3.99
CA GLY A 319 -11.34 -9.92 4.84
C GLY A 319 -11.03 -9.98 6.35
N ASP A 320 -9.91 -9.41 6.82
CA ASP A 320 -9.57 -9.37 8.24
C ASP A 320 -10.14 -8.10 8.92
N PRO A 321 -11.20 -8.21 9.73
CA PRO A 321 -11.78 -7.05 10.40
C PRO A 321 -10.92 -6.50 11.55
N ALA A 322 -9.91 -7.24 12.00
CA ALA A 322 -8.96 -6.81 13.03
C ALA A 322 -7.81 -6.01 12.45
N ALA A 323 -7.45 -6.24 11.18
CA ALA A 323 -6.40 -5.50 10.50
C ALA A 323 -6.81 -4.02 10.31
N VAL A 324 -5.84 -3.12 10.46
CA VAL A 324 -6.01 -1.68 10.20
C VAL A 324 -5.01 -1.30 9.14
N HIS A 325 -5.48 -0.85 7.98
CA HIS A 325 -4.68 -0.66 6.78
C HIS A 325 -4.20 0.79 6.61
N GLY A 326 -3.13 1.01 5.83
CA GLY A 326 -2.57 2.33 5.54
C GLY A 326 -3.18 2.91 4.26
N LEU A 327 -4.43 3.39 4.35
CA LEU A 327 -5.22 3.91 3.22
C LEU A 327 -5.57 5.38 3.43
N CYS A 328 -6.24 6.00 2.43
CA CYS A 328 -6.83 7.33 2.54
C CYS A 328 -5.80 8.48 2.62
N THR A 329 -4.74 8.41 1.83
CA THR A 329 -3.79 9.52 1.66
C THR A 329 -4.04 10.34 0.39
N GLU A 330 -5.03 9.97 -0.44
CA GLU A 330 -5.42 10.69 -1.66
C GLU A 330 -5.93 12.10 -1.35
N ALA A 331 -6.49 12.30 -0.16
CA ALA A 331 -6.87 13.63 0.33
C ALA A 331 -5.68 14.59 0.51
N LEU A 332 -4.45 14.09 0.42
CA LEU A 332 -3.25 14.92 0.42
C LEU A 332 -3.01 15.63 -0.93
N PHE A 333 -3.64 15.17 -2.02
CA PHE A 333 -3.54 15.81 -3.34
C PHE A 333 -4.47 17.02 -3.45
N ALA A 334 -4.02 18.03 -4.17
CA ALA A 334 -4.84 19.22 -4.48
C ALA A 334 -5.99 18.89 -5.44
N SER A 335 -5.76 17.92 -6.32
CA SER A 335 -6.77 17.35 -7.24
C SER A 335 -6.38 15.94 -7.60
N ASP A 336 -7.34 15.11 -8.00
CA ASP A 336 -7.14 13.73 -8.40
C ASP A 336 -7.94 13.43 -9.69
N VAL A 337 -7.71 12.26 -10.28
CA VAL A 337 -8.36 11.79 -11.53
C VAL A 337 -9.80 11.33 -11.31
N ALA A 338 -10.18 11.03 -10.09
CA ALA A 338 -11.54 10.68 -9.67
C ALA A 338 -11.75 11.09 -8.20
N ALA A 339 -12.97 10.90 -7.68
CA ALA A 339 -13.25 11.16 -6.28
C ALA A 339 -12.34 10.33 -5.37
N PRO A 340 -11.68 10.95 -4.37
CA PRO A 340 -10.78 10.24 -3.45
C PRO A 340 -11.54 9.23 -2.59
N VAL A 341 -10.81 8.25 -2.07
CA VAL A 341 -11.33 7.39 -1.00
C VAL A 341 -11.45 8.22 0.27
N THR A 342 -12.59 8.17 0.92
CA THR A 342 -12.82 8.84 2.20
C THR A 342 -12.92 7.82 3.33
N CYS A 343 -12.51 8.21 4.55
CA CYS A 343 -12.43 7.33 5.69
C CYS A 343 -13.16 7.88 6.92
N PRO A 344 -14.47 8.13 6.83
CA PRO A 344 -15.20 8.62 7.98
C PRO A 344 -15.15 7.61 9.13
N GLY A 345 -14.80 8.08 10.31
CA GLY A 345 -14.64 7.20 11.48
C GLY A 345 -13.52 6.17 11.35
N GLY A 346 -12.50 6.44 10.53
CA GLY A 346 -11.41 5.52 10.28
C GLY A 346 -11.81 4.28 9.48
N LEU A 347 -12.87 4.36 8.67
CA LEU A 347 -13.38 3.28 7.85
C LEU A 347 -13.53 3.73 6.39
N ALA A 348 -12.84 3.05 5.48
CA ALA A 348 -13.03 3.23 4.04
C ALA A 348 -14.14 2.30 3.54
N GLU A 349 -15.04 2.80 2.70
CA GLU A 349 -16.19 2.03 2.21
C GLU A 349 -15.95 1.52 0.79
N ILE A 350 -16.32 0.27 0.56
CA ILE A 350 -16.41 -0.33 -0.77
C ILE A 350 -17.83 -0.07 -1.30
N SER A 351 -17.91 0.55 -2.47
CA SER A 351 -19.18 0.71 -3.19
C SER A 351 -19.64 -0.62 -3.78
N ASP A 352 -20.96 -0.81 -3.91
CA ASP A 352 -21.54 -1.98 -4.59
C ASP A 352 -21.44 -1.90 -6.12
N ALA A 353 -20.92 -0.80 -6.66
CA ALA A 353 -20.72 -0.63 -8.09
C ALA A 353 -19.67 -1.61 -8.64
N PRO A 354 -19.85 -2.10 -9.89
CA PRO A 354 -18.92 -3.03 -10.51
C PRO A 354 -17.50 -2.48 -10.66
N GLY A 355 -16.51 -3.36 -10.50
CA GLY A 355 -15.10 -3.04 -10.61
C GLY A 355 -14.62 -2.17 -9.44
N LEU A 356 -13.85 -1.13 -9.74
CA LEU A 356 -13.36 -0.14 -8.78
C LEU A 356 -14.45 0.82 -8.28
N GLY A 357 -15.65 0.80 -8.87
CA GLY A 357 -16.72 1.73 -8.51
C GLY A 357 -16.50 3.18 -8.97
N ILE A 358 -15.55 3.42 -9.85
CA ILE A 358 -15.23 4.73 -10.43
C ILE A 358 -15.05 4.66 -11.95
N THR A 359 -15.10 5.85 -12.58
CA THR A 359 -14.65 6.09 -13.97
C THR A 359 -13.77 7.33 -13.91
N PRO A 360 -12.44 7.20 -14.13
CA PRO A 360 -11.47 8.30 -14.07
C PRO A 360 -11.59 9.25 -15.25
#